data_6137eaf2fc8251fe760cff35b4d20241
#
_entry.id   6137eaf2fc8251fe760cff35b4d20241
#
_cell.length_a   1.000
_cell.length_b   1.000
_cell.length_c   1.000
_cell.angle_alpha   90.00
_cell.angle_beta   90.00
_cell.angle_gamma   90.00
#
_symmetry.space_group_name_H-M   'P 1'
#
loop_
_entity.id
_entity.type
_entity.pdbx_description
1 polymer ?
#
loop_
_entity_poly.entity_id
_entity_poly.type
_entity_poly.pdbx_seq_one_letter_code
_entity_poly.pdbx_strand_id
1 'polypeptide(L)'
;MPATTKILIGEVKVVDESEPFAHEKLSPTLAMYRAKDFEDAVEKAEKLVAMGGIGHTSCLYTDQDNQPERVAHFGQMMKTARILINTPASQGGIGDLYNFKLAPSLTLGCGSWGGN
;
A
#
# COMPACT_ATOMS: atom_id res chain seq x y z
N MET A 1 -5.57 19.05 -19.16
CA MET A 1 -5.68 17.57 -19.09
C MET A 1 -6.91 17.11 -19.88
N PRO A 2 -6.85 15.97 -20.57
CA PRO A 2 -8.03 15.41 -21.23
C PRO A 2 -9.17 15.16 -20.23
N ALA A 3 -10.42 15.41 -20.62
CA ALA A 3 -11.59 15.18 -19.77
C ALA A 3 -11.80 13.70 -19.39
N THR A 4 -11.14 12.77 -20.08
CA THR A 4 -11.15 11.34 -19.82
C THR A 4 -10.14 10.89 -18.76
N THR A 5 -9.28 11.80 -18.27
CA THR A 5 -8.29 11.48 -17.25
C THR A 5 -8.97 11.10 -15.94
N LYS A 6 -8.64 9.94 -15.40
CA LYS A 6 -9.21 9.43 -14.14
C LYS A 6 -8.21 9.40 -12.99
N ILE A 7 -6.94 9.16 -13.31
CA ILE A 7 -5.86 9.03 -12.33
C ILE A 7 -4.63 9.74 -12.87
N LEU A 8 -3.91 10.41 -11.99
CA LEU A 8 -2.59 10.98 -12.26
C LEU A 8 -1.54 10.13 -11.54
N ILE A 9 -0.48 9.77 -12.24
CA ILE A 9 0.63 9.02 -11.65
C ILE A 9 1.90 9.82 -11.86
N GLY A 10 2.58 10.15 -10.77
CA GLY A 10 3.87 10.82 -10.77
C GLY A 10 4.99 9.87 -10.38
N GLU A 11 6.03 9.76 -11.20
CA GLU A 11 7.23 9.01 -10.83
C GLU A 11 8.07 9.83 -9.84
N VAL A 12 8.40 9.24 -8.71
CA VAL A 12 9.12 9.86 -7.60
C VAL A 12 10.32 9.00 -7.24
N LYS A 13 11.39 9.64 -6.78
CA LYS A 13 12.65 8.94 -6.45
C LYS A 13 12.95 8.92 -4.95
N VAL A 14 12.49 9.94 -4.23
CA VAL A 14 12.81 10.15 -2.81
C VAL A 14 11.70 9.61 -1.93
N VAL A 15 12.06 8.82 -0.93
CA VAL A 15 11.15 8.29 0.09
C VAL A 15 11.56 8.86 1.44
N ASP A 16 11.13 10.07 1.73
CA ASP A 16 11.31 10.73 3.03
C ASP A 16 10.24 11.81 3.26
N GLU A 17 10.27 12.39 4.45
CA GLU A 17 9.31 13.41 4.87
C GLU A 17 9.33 14.69 4.01
N SER A 18 10.43 14.96 3.31
CA SER A 18 10.58 16.15 2.48
C SER A 18 9.88 16.04 1.13
N GLU A 19 9.50 14.83 0.71
CA GLU A 19 8.86 14.59 -0.58
C GLU A 19 7.33 14.63 -0.44
N PRO A 20 6.66 15.67 -0.94
CA PRO A 20 5.20 15.79 -0.80
C PRO A 20 4.42 14.62 -1.43
N PHE A 21 4.94 14.03 -2.52
CA PHE A 21 4.31 12.90 -3.19
C PHE A 21 4.40 11.58 -2.40
N ALA A 22 5.31 11.50 -1.42
CA ALA A 22 5.42 10.33 -0.55
C ALA A 22 4.28 10.25 0.47
N HIS A 23 3.63 11.37 0.77
CA HIS A 23 2.52 11.44 1.72
C HIS A 23 1.18 11.08 1.09
N GLU A 24 0.19 10.79 1.92
CA GLU A 24 -1.18 10.56 1.50
C GLU A 24 -1.76 11.82 0.81
N LYS A 25 -2.48 11.63 -0.28
CA LYS A 25 -2.99 12.72 -1.10
C LYS A 25 -4.52 12.80 -1.20
N LEU A 26 -5.28 11.92 -0.59
CA LEU A 26 -6.75 11.88 -0.59
C LEU A 26 -7.39 12.32 -1.92
N SER A 27 -6.79 11.92 -3.03
CA SER A 27 -7.16 12.31 -4.38
C SER A 27 -6.72 11.22 -5.35
N PRO A 28 -7.24 11.19 -6.59
CA PRO A 28 -6.81 10.21 -7.59
C PRO A 28 -5.42 10.54 -8.17
N THR A 29 -4.48 10.83 -7.28
CA THR A 29 -3.08 11.13 -7.60
C THR A 29 -2.19 10.15 -6.87
N LEU A 30 -1.38 9.39 -7.61
CA LEU A 30 -0.52 8.34 -7.07
C LEU A 30 0.95 8.66 -7.27
N ALA A 31 1.75 8.36 -6.27
CA ALA A 31 3.20 8.31 -6.41
C ALA A 31 3.62 6.91 -6.92
N MET A 32 4.54 6.88 -7.85
CA MET A 32 5.13 5.64 -8.36
C MET A 32 6.63 5.66 -8.12
N TYR A 33 7.12 4.60 -7.51
CA TYR A 33 8.55 4.41 -7.27
C TYR A 33 9.05 3.22 -8.08
N ARG A 34 10.22 3.38 -8.70
CA ARG A 34 10.93 2.28 -9.31
C ARG A 34 11.85 1.64 -8.29
N ALA A 35 11.92 0.34 -8.30
CA ALA A 35 12.84 -0.43 -7.48
C ALA A 35 13.78 -1.25 -8.38
N LYS A 36 15.01 -1.46 -7.92
CA LYS A 36 16.00 -2.26 -8.65
C LYS A 36 15.76 -3.76 -8.53
N ASP A 37 15.13 -4.17 -7.42
CA ASP A 37 14.81 -5.57 -7.09
C ASP A 37 13.69 -5.61 -6.05
N PHE A 38 13.31 -6.82 -5.65
CA PHE A 38 12.25 -7.03 -4.67
C PHE A 38 12.59 -6.44 -3.29
N GLU A 39 13.82 -6.61 -2.82
CA GLU A 39 14.25 -6.10 -1.52
C GLU A 39 14.19 -4.57 -1.47
N ASP A 40 14.66 -3.90 -2.51
CA ASP A 40 14.57 -2.46 -2.63
C ASP A 40 13.12 -1.97 -2.66
N ALA A 41 12.22 -2.71 -3.32
CA ALA A 41 10.78 -2.41 -3.32
C ALA A 41 10.17 -2.52 -1.91
N VAL A 42 10.52 -3.57 -1.18
CA VAL A 42 10.05 -3.78 0.20
C VAL A 42 10.57 -2.68 1.12
N GLU A 43 11.84 -2.32 1.01
CA GLU A 43 12.44 -1.23 1.81
C GLU A 43 11.73 0.11 1.57
N LYS A 44 11.46 0.45 0.31
CA LYS A 44 10.71 1.66 -0.02
C LYS A 44 9.28 1.62 0.53
N ALA A 45 8.59 0.50 0.38
CA ALA A 45 7.24 0.32 0.89
C ALA A 45 7.21 0.43 2.43
N GLU A 46 8.19 -0.16 3.12
CA GLU A 46 8.30 -0.07 4.58
C GLU A 46 8.46 1.38 5.05
N LYS A 47 9.30 2.15 4.37
CA LYS A 47 9.49 3.59 4.66
C LYS A 47 8.18 4.37 4.45
N LEU A 48 7.48 4.12 3.35
CA LEU A 48 6.19 4.76 3.09
C LEU A 48 5.13 4.40 4.15
N VAL A 49 5.08 3.14 4.56
CA VAL A 49 4.18 2.70 5.64
C VAL A 49 4.52 3.39 6.95
N ALA A 50 5.80 3.51 7.28
CA ALA A 50 6.24 4.19 8.50
C ALA A 50 5.86 5.69 8.52
N MET A 51 5.79 6.33 7.35
CA MET A 51 5.43 7.74 7.22
C MET A 51 3.94 8.03 7.43
N GLY A 52 3.05 7.08 7.21
CA GLY A 52 1.62 7.36 7.34
C GLY A 52 0.69 6.19 7.03
N GLY A 53 1.25 5.00 6.88
CA GLY A 53 0.48 3.81 6.50
C GLY A 53 0.36 2.71 7.56
N ILE A 54 0.90 2.93 8.76
CA ILE A 54 0.85 1.93 9.83
C ILE A 54 -0.59 1.58 10.17
N GLY A 55 -0.91 0.27 10.14
CA GLY A 55 -2.25 -0.22 10.41
C GLY A 55 -3.22 -0.16 9.23
N HIS A 56 -2.86 0.42 8.11
CA HIS A 56 -3.68 0.44 6.90
C HIS A 56 -3.59 -0.86 6.09
N THR A 57 -3.63 -0.79 4.79
CA THR A 57 -3.61 -1.96 3.89
C THR A 57 -2.41 -1.90 2.97
N SER A 58 -1.74 -3.01 2.79
CA SER A 58 -0.71 -3.18 1.77
C SER A 58 -1.03 -4.32 0.84
N CYS A 59 -0.56 -4.22 -0.41
CA CYS A 59 -0.76 -5.23 -1.43
C CYS A 59 0.56 -5.62 -2.07
N LEU A 60 0.70 -6.91 -2.37
CA LEU A 60 1.78 -7.43 -3.18
C LEU A 60 1.21 -8.17 -4.38
N TYR A 61 1.68 -7.81 -5.56
CA TYR A 61 1.44 -8.57 -6.79
C TYR A 61 2.70 -9.33 -7.14
N THR A 62 2.61 -10.65 -7.14
CA THR A 62 3.77 -11.53 -7.38
C THR A 62 3.30 -12.91 -7.85
N ASP A 63 4.22 -13.68 -8.41
CA ASP A 63 4.02 -15.10 -8.67
C ASP A 63 4.17 -15.88 -7.35
N GLN A 64 3.07 -16.03 -6.63
CA GLN A 64 3.07 -16.65 -5.31
C GLN A 64 3.39 -18.16 -5.34
N ASP A 65 3.17 -18.82 -6.47
CA ASP A 65 3.41 -20.25 -6.61
C ASP A 65 4.90 -20.55 -6.77
N ASN A 66 5.60 -19.73 -7.56
CA ASN A 66 7.03 -19.90 -7.84
C ASN A 66 7.93 -19.11 -6.88
N GLN A 67 7.38 -18.09 -6.22
CA GLN A 67 8.13 -17.20 -5.32
C GLN A 67 7.40 -16.99 -3.98
N PRO A 68 7.09 -18.08 -3.24
CA PRO A 68 6.38 -17.98 -1.96
C PRO A 68 7.19 -17.23 -0.88
N GLU A 69 8.52 -17.21 -0.99
CA GLU A 69 9.41 -16.48 -0.11
C GLU A 69 9.16 -14.97 -0.14
N ARG A 70 8.74 -14.42 -1.28
CA ARG A 70 8.37 -12.99 -1.40
C ARG A 70 7.13 -12.67 -0.60
N VAL A 71 6.13 -13.54 -0.64
CA VAL A 71 4.90 -13.40 0.14
C VAL A 71 5.22 -13.40 1.64
N ALA A 72 6.03 -14.37 2.08
CA ALA A 72 6.43 -14.48 3.49
C ALA A 72 7.22 -13.25 3.96
N HIS A 73 8.19 -12.81 3.18
CA HIS A 73 9.02 -11.64 3.52
C HIS A 73 8.21 -10.35 3.57
N PHE A 74 7.36 -10.12 2.57
CA PHE A 74 6.46 -8.97 2.54
C PHE A 74 5.54 -8.95 3.76
N GLY A 75 4.97 -10.10 4.11
CA GLY A 75 4.10 -10.24 5.29
C GLY A 75 4.80 -9.94 6.61
N GLN A 76 6.10 -10.24 6.71
CA GLN A 76 6.89 -9.94 7.89
C GLN A 76 7.27 -8.47 8.02
N MET A 77 7.48 -7.79 6.89
CA MET A 77 8.00 -6.43 6.87
C MET A 77 6.92 -5.36 6.91
N MET A 78 5.72 -5.64 6.38
CA MET A 78 4.65 -4.64 6.32
C MET A 78 3.92 -4.50 7.64
N LYS A 79 3.98 -3.30 8.24
CA LYS A 79 3.28 -2.95 9.48
C LYS A 79 1.87 -2.44 9.16
N THR A 80 1.11 -3.24 8.43
CA THR A 80 -0.27 -2.93 8.05
C THR A 80 -1.22 -3.98 8.60
N ALA A 81 -2.46 -3.59 8.85
CA ALA A 81 -3.47 -4.49 9.42
C ALA A 81 -3.97 -5.51 8.41
N ARG A 82 -3.93 -5.14 7.12
CA ARG A 82 -4.35 -6.02 6.03
C ARG A 82 -3.23 -6.16 5.03
N ILE A 83 -2.88 -7.40 4.72
CA ILE A 83 -1.89 -7.72 3.70
C ILE A 83 -2.58 -8.56 2.64
N LEU A 84 -2.59 -8.05 1.42
CA LEU A 84 -3.29 -8.65 0.29
C LEU A 84 -2.28 -9.14 -0.75
N ILE A 85 -2.55 -10.30 -1.29
CA ILE A 85 -1.72 -10.88 -2.35
C ILE A 85 -2.56 -10.96 -3.62
N ASN A 86 -2.05 -10.38 -4.69
CA ASN A 86 -2.68 -10.36 -6.01
C ASN A 86 -4.15 -9.87 -5.99
N THR A 87 -4.46 -8.99 -5.05
CA THR A 87 -5.80 -8.44 -4.84
C THR A 87 -5.71 -6.93 -4.66
N PRO A 88 -6.54 -6.13 -5.34
CA PRO A 88 -6.54 -4.68 -5.17
C PRO A 88 -6.91 -4.27 -3.73
N ALA A 89 -6.23 -3.25 -3.20
CA ALA A 89 -6.51 -2.72 -1.86
C ALA A 89 -7.96 -2.24 -1.72
N SER A 90 -8.52 -1.66 -2.77
CA SER A 90 -9.90 -1.19 -2.80
C SER A 90 -10.93 -2.29 -2.60
N GLN A 91 -10.61 -3.52 -2.98
CA GLN A 91 -11.49 -4.68 -2.78
C GLN A 91 -11.18 -5.39 -1.46
N GLY A 92 -9.92 -5.62 -1.18
CA GLY A 92 -9.50 -6.35 0.02
C GLY A 92 -9.70 -5.60 1.34
N GLY A 93 -9.92 -4.28 1.28
CA GLY A 93 -10.23 -3.48 2.45
C GLY A 93 -11.68 -3.62 2.95
N ILE A 94 -12.56 -4.24 2.16
CA ILE A 94 -13.98 -4.40 2.50
C ILE A 94 -14.22 -5.85 2.91
N GLY A 95 -14.49 -6.07 4.20
CA GLY A 95 -14.62 -7.41 4.78
C GLY A 95 -15.77 -8.25 4.23
N ASP A 96 -16.84 -7.61 3.77
CA ASP A 96 -18.02 -8.30 3.21
C ASP A 96 -17.73 -9.07 1.92
N LEU A 97 -16.63 -8.76 1.25
CA LEU A 97 -16.21 -9.47 0.03
C LEU A 97 -15.47 -10.79 0.34
N TYR A 98 -15.18 -11.05 1.60
CA TYR A 98 -14.39 -12.20 2.06
C TYR A 98 -15.01 -12.82 3.32
N ASN A 99 -14.58 -14.03 3.65
CA ASN A 99 -15.12 -14.79 4.77
C ASN A 99 -14.73 -14.28 6.16
N PHE A 100 -13.87 -13.29 6.30
CA PHE A 100 -13.44 -12.80 7.61
C PHE A 100 -14.35 -11.71 8.21
N LYS A 101 -15.41 -11.34 7.56
CA LYS A 101 -16.48 -10.47 8.09
C LYS A 101 -15.97 -9.21 8.81
N LEU A 102 -14.92 -8.61 8.28
CA LEU A 102 -14.42 -7.34 8.82
C LEU A 102 -15.38 -6.21 8.42
N ALA A 103 -15.83 -5.46 9.39
CA ALA A 103 -16.61 -4.25 9.11
C ALA A 103 -15.73 -3.21 8.40
N PRO A 104 -16.25 -2.52 7.37
CA PRO A 104 -15.53 -1.40 6.78
C PRO A 104 -15.28 -0.31 7.83
N SER A 105 -14.09 0.28 7.79
CA SER A 105 -13.77 1.43 8.64
C SER A 105 -13.15 2.53 7.80
N LEU A 106 -13.42 3.78 8.16
CA LEU A 106 -12.81 4.94 7.56
C LEU A 106 -11.99 5.65 8.62
N THR A 107 -10.68 5.71 8.40
CA THR A 107 -9.76 6.45 9.25
C THR A 107 -9.28 7.68 8.48
N LEU A 108 -9.52 8.85 9.03
CA LEU A 108 -9.02 10.11 8.47
C LEU A 108 -7.81 10.58 9.25
N GLY A 109 -6.80 11.05 8.53
CA GLY A 109 -5.54 11.50 9.10
C GLY A 109 -4.44 10.44 9.03
N CYS A 110 -3.35 10.69 9.73
CA CYS A 110 -2.16 9.86 9.66
C CYS A 110 -2.26 8.65 10.59
N GLY A 111 -2.11 7.49 9.99
CA GLY A 111 -1.96 6.24 10.71
C GLY A 111 -3.25 5.67 11.26
N SER A 112 -3.30 4.37 11.29
CA SER A 112 -4.29 3.59 12.01
C SER A 112 -3.63 3.11 13.30
N TRP A 113 -4.24 3.42 14.42
CA TRP A 113 -3.64 3.18 15.74
C TRP A 113 -3.93 1.80 16.30
N GLY A 114 -3.82 0.79 15.47
CA GLY A 114 -3.93 -0.60 15.91
C GLY A 114 -5.28 -1.02 16.50
N GLY A 115 -6.22 -0.12 16.56
CA GLY A 115 -7.55 -0.34 17.09
C GLY A 115 -8.65 -0.40 16.04
N ASN A 116 -8.27 -0.31 14.81
CA ASN A 116 -9.23 -0.35 13.72
C ASN A 116 -9.47 -1.75 13.22
#